data_d6d2a0cdfb487b22976de0eb97a96756
#
_entry.id   d6d2a0cdfb487b22976de0eb97a96756
#
_cell.length_a   1.000
_cell.length_b   1.000
_cell.length_c   1.000
_cell.angle_alpha   90.00
_cell.angle_beta   90.00
_cell.angle_gamma   90.00
#
_symmetry.space_group_name_H-M   'P 1'
#
loop_
_entity.id
_entity.type
_entity.pdbx_description
1 polymer ?
#
loop_
_entity_poly.entity_id
_entity_poly.type
_entity_poly.pdbx_seq_one_letter_code
_entity_poly.pdbx_strand_id
1 'polypeptide(L)'
;LDAGRLSWNEPLQLSKTVVGGGAGWMASKPLGTRFPTHEVATEMIRVSDNTATNLLIERLGGQETLNARFNALGLSATKVNDWLPDLKGTNSTSARDLARSIALVDTGEALSIRSRDLFREVMGTSITNTLLPRGLLRGLGGRQGEPDDSLMVKGYRVLNKTGDIGIAYADAGLIELPDGSRAVAAFLVKGPFNDPRSTELIRKLAAAMAPVLKPKPAVARSSASAASIDP
;
A
#
# COMPACT_ATOMS: atom_id res chain seq x y z
N LEU A 1 2.50 12.01 12.91
CA LEU A 1 3.83 11.87 13.46
C LEU A 1 4.65 13.14 13.23
N ASP A 2 4.95 13.54 12.00
CA ASP A 2 5.83 14.68 11.67
C ASP A 2 5.41 16.01 12.31
N ALA A 3 4.10 16.24 12.45
CA ALA A 3 3.56 17.42 13.12
C ALA A 3 3.50 17.31 14.66
N GLY A 4 4.02 16.24 15.24
CA GLY A 4 4.02 16.00 16.70
C GLY A 4 2.63 15.78 17.33
N ARG A 5 1.58 15.64 16.53
CA ARG A 5 0.18 15.50 17.03
C ARG A 5 -0.20 14.05 17.36
N LEU A 6 0.61 13.09 16.97
CA LEU A 6 0.43 11.67 17.21
C LEU A 6 1.78 11.06 17.56
N SER A 7 1.83 10.23 18.62
CA SER A 7 2.99 9.42 18.96
C SER A 7 2.84 8.00 18.41
N TRP A 8 3.93 7.40 17.94
CA TRP A 8 3.94 6.03 17.44
C TRP A 8 3.58 4.98 18.51
N ASN A 9 3.83 5.32 19.78
CA ASN A 9 3.50 4.49 20.94
C ASN A 9 2.23 4.94 21.67
N GLU A 10 1.50 5.96 21.18
CA GLU A 10 0.26 6.40 21.80
C GLU A 10 -0.77 5.26 21.80
N PRO A 11 -1.39 4.95 22.96
CA PRO A 11 -2.40 3.91 23.04
C PRO A 11 -3.73 4.40 22.45
N LEU A 12 -4.28 3.68 21.48
CA LEU A 12 -5.62 3.87 20.95
C LEU A 12 -6.58 2.89 21.64
N GLN A 13 -7.70 3.38 22.11
CA GLN A 13 -8.64 2.58 22.90
C GLN A 13 -9.78 2.05 22.04
N LEU A 14 -10.03 0.74 22.10
CA LEU A 14 -11.14 0.09 21.43
C LEU A 14 -12.47 0.55 22.04
N SER A 15 -13.25 1.29 21.28
CA SER A 15 -14.60 1.73 21.59
C SER A 15 -15.64 0.96 20.75
N LYS A 16 -16.89 0.99 21.15
CA LYS A 16 -17.98 0.39 20.37
C LYS A 16 -18.10 1.01 18.96
N THR A 17 -17.78 2.28 18.82
CA THR A 17 -17.90 3.04 17.57
C THR A 17 -16.95 2.53 16.49
N VAL A 18 -15.73 2.12 16.88
CA VAL A 18 -14.68 1.73 15.92
C VAL A 18 -14.63 0.23 15.64
N VAL A 19 -15.42 -0.58 16.34
CA VAL A 19 -15.47 -2.02 16.08
C VAL A 19 -16.00 -2.26 14.67
N GLY A 20 -15.14 -2.82 13.80
CA GLY A 20 -15.48 -3.23 12.44
C GLY A 20 -15.29 -4.72 12.26
N GLY A 21 -16.37 -5.44 11.92
CA GLY A 21 -16.31 -6.87 11.63
C GLY A 21 -15.62 -7.18 10.29
N GLY A 22 -15.50 -8.46 9.96
CA GLY A 22 -14.87 -8.92 8.73
C GLY A 22 -13.38 -9.20 8.90
N ALA A 23 -12.53 -8.47 8.20
CA ALA A 23 -11.09 -8.71 8.23
C ALA A 23 -10.44 -8.22 9.54
N GLY A 24 -9.40 -8.92 9.97
CA GLY A 24 -8.61 -8.60 11.15
C GLY A 24 -9.08 -9.33 12.42
N TRP A 25 -8.47 -8.97 13.53
CA TRP A 25 -8.68 -9.64 14.82
C TRP A 25 -8.96 -8.68 15.98
N MET A 26 -8.71 -7.38 15.83
CA MET A 26 -8.85 -6.40 16.93
C MET A 26 -10.29 -6.30 17.43
N ALA A 27 -11.27 -6.52 16.54
CA ALA A 27 -12.70 -6.56 16.91
C ALA A 27 -13.04 -7.64 17.96
N SER A 28 -12.25 -8.68 18.09
CA SER A 28 -12.49 -9.78 19.04
C SER A 28 -12.05 -9.47 20.47
N LYS A 29 -11.36 -8.34 20.69
CA LYS A 29 -10.87 -7.96 22.02
C LYS A 29 -11.96 -7.25 22.82
N PRO A 30 -11.91 -7.30 24.16
CA PRO A 30 -12.84 -6.57 25.02
C PRO A 30 -12.80 -5.07 24.75
N LEU A 31 -13.96 -4.41 24.83
CA LEU A 31 -14.04 -2.94 24.79
C LEU A 31 -13.15 -2.35 25.89
N GLY A 32 -12.49 -1.24 25.59
CA GLY A 32 -11.53 -0.62 26.49
C GLY A 32 -10.09 -1.13 26.33
N THR A 33 -9.87 -2.23 25.56
CA THR A 33 -8.52 -2.66 25.20
C THR A 33 -7.77 -1.53 24.52
N ARG A 34 -6.48 -1.38 24.82
CA ARG A 34 -5.62 -0.34 24.26
C ARG A 34 -4.53 -0.97 23.40
N PHE A 35 -4.34 -0.42 22.21
CA PHE A 35 -3.33 -0.85 21.25
C PHE A 35 -2.40 0.33 20.94
N PRO A 36 -1.08 0.15 20.93
CA PRO A 36 -0.19 1.24 20.52
C PRO A 36 -0.40 1.56 19.03
N THR A 37 -0.26 2.83 18.66
CA THR A 37 -0.52 3.30 17.28
C THR A 37 0.25 2.51 16.23
N HIS A 38 1.50 2.12 16.50
CA HIS A 38 2.29 1.32 15.56
C HIS A 38 1.68 -0.05 15.28
N GLU A 39 1.14 -0.72 16.31
CA GLU A 39 0.43 -2.00 16.15
C GLU A 39 -0.83 -1.82 15.29
N VAL A 40 -1.62 -0.77 15.59
CA VAL A 40 -2.83 -0.46 14.82
C VAL A 40 -2.50 -0.18 13.35
N ALA A 41 -1.48 0.63 13.08
CA ALA A 41 -1.04 0.91 11.70
C ALA A 41 -0.53 -0.35 10.99
N THR A 42 0.19 -1.22 11.71
CA THR A 42 0.70 -2.48 11.17
C THR A 42 -0.45 -3.42 10.82
N GLU A 43 -1.41 -3.64 11.72
CA GLU A 43 -2.51 -4.59 11.48
C GLU A 43 -3.50 -4.10 10.42
N MET A 44 -3.70 -2.77 10.30
CA MET A 44 -4.44 -2.16 9.19
C MET A 44 -3.86 -2.59 7.82
N ILE A 45 -2.54 -2.67 7.70
CA ILE A 45 -1.88 -3.05 6.45
C ILE A 45 -1.68 -4.58 6.38
N ARG A 46 -1.15 -5.20 7.43
CA ARG A 46 -0.73 -6.60 7.44
C ARG A 46 -1.88 -7.56 7.12
N VAL A 47 -2.98 -7.46 7.85
CA VAL A 47 -4.16 -8.34 7.72
C VAL A 47 -5.41 -7.60 7.30
N SER A 48 -5.29 -6.31 6.91
CA SER A 48 -6.44 -5.49 6.52
C SER A 48 -7.48 -5.33 7.63
N ASP A 49 -7.04 -5.17 8.89
CA ASP A 49 -7.93 -5.08 10.05
C ASP A 49 -8.83 -3.86 9.96
N ASN A 50 -10.15 -4.09 9.88
CA ASN A 50 -11.15 -3.03 9.76
C ASN A 50 -11.23 -2.18 11.03
N THR A 51 -11.11 -2.80 12.20
CA THR A 51 -11.11 -2.08 13.48
C THR A 51 -9.86 -1.22 13.63
N ALA A 52 -8.70 -1.72 13.22
CA ALA A 52 -7.47 -0.93 13.18
C ALA A 52 -7.62 0.31 12.28
N THR A 53 -8.21 0.14 11.11
CA THR A 53 -8.49 1.26 10.21
C THR A 53 -9.41 2.29 10.87
N ASN A 54 -10.49 1.85 11.49
CA ASN A 54 -11.46 2.71 12.17
C ASN A 54 -10.84 3.45 13.36
N LEU A 55 -9.99 2.78 14.15
CA LEU A 55 -9.23 3.42 15.24
C LEU A 55 -8.38 4.59 14.73
N LEU A 56 -7.72 4.41 13.59
CA LEU A 56 -6.92 5.48 12.99
C LEU A 56 -7.80 6.59 12.40
N ILE A 57 -8.92 6.26 11.76
CA ILE A 57 -9.89 7.27 11.27
C ILE A 57 -10.37 8.13 12.44
N GLU A 58 -10.81 7.50 13.54
CA GLU A 58 -11.26 8.23 14.74
C GLU A 58 -10.15 9.11 15.31
N ARG A 59 -8.95 8.55 15.51
CA ARG A 59 -7.80 9.27 16.09
C ARG A 59 -7.34 10.45 15.25
N LEU A 60 -7.49 10.37 13.94
CA LEU A 60 -7.11 11.43 13.01
C LEU A 60 -8.19 12.51 12.84
N GLY A 61 -9.27 12.44 13.58
CA GLY A 61 -10.34 13.45 13.61
C GLY A 61 -11.56 13.10 12.77
N GLY A 62 -11.72 11.82 12.40
CA GLY A 62 -12.89 11.32 11.68
C GLY A 62 -12.85 11.55 10.18
N GLN A 63 -13.93 11.14 9.51
CA GLN A 63 -14.03 11.15 8.05
C GLN A 63 -13.89 12.56 7.47
N GLU A 64 -14.52 13.56 8.06
CA GLU A 64 -14.50 14.93 7.55
C GLU A 64 -13.09 15.52 7.53
N THR A 65 -12.33 15.35 8.63
CA THR A 65 -10.94 15.80 8.73
C THR A 65 -10.04 15.10 7.72
N LEU A 66 -10.22 13.78 7.54
CA LEU A 66 -9.47 13.01 6.56
C LEU A 66 -9.79 13.45 5.13
N ASN A 67 -11.08 13.67 4.80
CA ASN A 67 -11.51 14.11 3.49
C ASN A 67 -10.96 15.49 3.15
N ALA A 68 -10.94 16.42 4.11
CA ALA A 68 -10.29 17.73 3.94
C ALA A 68 -8.78 17.55 3.65
N ARG A 69 -8.12 16.63 4.33
CA ARG A 69 -6.69 16.35 4.09
C ARG A 69 -6.45 15.71 2.73
N PHE A 70 -7.28 14.78 2.29
CA PHE A 70 -7.18 14.19 0.94
C PHE A 70 -7.32 15.25 -0.14
N ASN A 71 -8.30 16.15 -0.01
CA ASN A 71 -8.47 17.28 -0.92
C ASN A 71 -7.22 18.19 -0.96
N ALA A 72 -6.65 18.51 0.21
CA ALA A 72 -5.43 19.32 0.30
C ALA A 72 -4.20 18.66 -0.34
N LEU A 73 -4.16 17.32 -0.43
CA LEU A 73 -3.14 16.55 -1.13
C LEU A 73 -3.44 16.35 -2.63
N GLY A 74 -4.56 16.89 -3.13
CA GLY A 74 -4.99 16.73 -4.51
C GLY A 74 -5.54 15.34 -4.83
N LEU A 75 -6.03 14.61 -3.82
CA LEU A 75 -6.68 13.29 -3.95
C LEU A 75 -8.20 13.48 -4.04
N SER A 76 -8.65 14.14 -5.10
CA SER A 76 -10.03 14.66 -5.23
C SER A 76 -11.10 13.59 -5.38
N ALA A 77 -10.75 12.39 -5.83
CA ALA A 77 -11.66 11.26 -5.96
C ALA A 77 -11.70 10.38 -4.71
N THR A 78 -10.84 10.66 -3.70
CA THR A 78 -10.74 9.86 -2.49
C THR A 78 -11.57 10.46 -1.37
N LYS A 79 -12.52 9.66 -0.86
CA LYS A 79 -13.38 10.04 0.28
C LYS A 79 -13.64 8.85 1.18
N VAL A 80 -13.57 9.06 2.48
CA VAL A 80 -14.06 8.16 3.52
C VAL A 80 -15.41 8.68 3.97
N ASN A 81 -16.48 7.98 3.62
CA ASN A 81 -17.86 8.36 3.94
C ASN A 81 -18.47 7.46 5.02
N ASP A 82 -17.95 6.25 5.20
CA ASP A 82 -18.42 5.30 6.21
C ASP A 82 -17.26 4.56 6.87
N TRP A 83 -17.54 4.00 8.03
CA TRP A 83 -16.64 3.11 8.76
C TRP A 83 -16.48 1.78 8.02
N LEU A 84 -15.36 1.09 8.26
CA LEU A 84 -15.18 -0.26 7.75
C LEU A 84 -15.85 -1.31 8.66
N PRO A 85 -16.46 -2.36 8.06
CA PRO A 85 -16.55 -2.62 6.63
C PRO A 85 -17.62 -1.76 5.95
N ASP A 86 -17.25 -1.06 4.90
CA ASP A 86 -18.20 -0.30 4.08
C ASP A 86 -18.85 -1.21 3.01
N LEU A 87 -19.75 -2.05 3.46
CA LEU A 87 -20.43 -3.02 2.59
C LEU A 87 -21.38 -2.38 1.57
N LYS A 88 -21.73 -1.09 1.79
CA LYS A 88 -22.54 -0.32 0.84
C LYS A 88 -21.70 0.28 -0.28
N GLY A 89 -20.38 0.30 -0.12
CA GLY A 89 -19.46 0.88 -1.09
C GLY A 89 -19.60 2.39 -1.22
N THR A 90 -19.76 3.09 -0.11
CA THR A 90 -19.92 4.56 -0.06
C THR A 90 -18.59 5.29 -0.06
N ASN A 91 -17.52 4.66 0.43
CA ASN A 91 -16.16 5.15 0.33
C ASN A 91 -15.74 5.16 -1.15
N SER A 92 -15.00 6.14 -1.56
CA SER A 92 -14.58 6.29 -2.95
C SER A 92 -13.10 6.57 -3.09
N THR A 93 -12.53 6.16 -4.21
CA THR A 93 -11.19 6.51 -4.64
C THR A 93 -11.03 6.30 -6.14
N SER A 94 -9.85 6.57 -6.67
CA SER A 94 -9.44 6.24 -8.03
C SER A 94 -8.05 5.61 -8.05
N ALA A 95 -7.73 4.85 -9.08
CA ALA A 95 -6.38 4.31 -9.27
C ALA A 95 -5.33 5.43 -9.32
N ARG A 96 -5.69 6.60 -9.89
CA ARG A 96 -4.84 7.79 -9.91
C ARG A 96 -4.54 8.31 -8.50
N ASP A 97 -5.56 8.43 -7.65
CA ASP A 97 -5.38 8.94 -6.29
C ASP A 97 -4.59 7.96 -5.42
N LEU A 98 -4.83 6.65 -5.57
CA LEU A 98 -4.04 5.62 -4.89
C LEU A 98 -2.57 5.70 -5.30
N ALA A 99 -2.27 5.77 -6.59
CA ALA A 99 -0.90 5.92 -7.08
C ALA A 99 -0.27 7.24 -6.60
N ARG A 100 -1.02 8.36 -6.67
CA ARG A 100 -0.54 9.67 -6.20
C ARG A 100 -0.23 9.66 -4.71
N SER A 101 -1.07 9.05 -3.88
CA SER A 101 -0.85 9.00 -2.42
C SER A 101 0.47 8.31 -2.08
N ILE A 102 0.78 7.19 -2.73
CA ILE A 102 2.04 6.46 -2.55
C ILE A 102 3.23 7.28 -3.09
N ALA A 103 3.07 7.91 -4.25
CA ALA A 103 4.11 8.75 -4.84
C ALA A 103 4.46 9.94 -3.95
N LEU A 104 3.48 10.67 -3.41
CA LEU A 104 3.70 11.79 -2.48
C LEU A 104 4.50 11.39 -1.24
N VAL A 105 4.28 10.16 -0.76
CA VAL A 105 5.06 9.60 0.35
C VAL A 105 6.48 9.27 -0.12
N ASP A 106 6.62 8.54 -1.22
CA ASP A 106 7.92 8.06 -1.68
C ASP A 106 8.86 9.18 -2.14
N THR A 107 8.35 10.22 -2.80
CA THR A 107 9.13 11.40 -3.21
C THR A 107 9.53 12.29 -2.04
N GLY A 108 8.86 12.18 -0.89
CA GLY A 108 9.09 13.03 0.27
C GLY A 108 8.32 14.34 0.25
N GLU A 109 7.38 14.52 -0.68
CA GLU A 109 6.53 15.72 -0.73
C GLU A 109 5.55 15.79 0.46
N ALA A 110 5.11 14.64 0.98
CA ALA A 110 4.12 14.57 2.05
C ALA A 110 4.70 14.25 3.43
N LEU A 111 5.83 13.56 3.52
CA LEU A 111 6.38 13.01 4.76
C LEU A 111 7.90 13.27 4.89
N SER A 112 8.36 13.41 6.14
CA SER A 112 9.79 13.40 6.48
C SER A 112 10.46 12.06 6.12
N ILE A 113 11.79 12.03 6.08
CA ILE A 113 12.56 10.79 5.83
C ILE A 113 12.16 9.71 6.83
N ARG A 114 12.10 10.04 8.13
CA ARG A 114 11.71 9.11 9.20
C ARG A 114 10.32 8.52 8.97
N SER A 115 9.33 9.35 8.64
CA SER A 115 7.96 8.88 8.42
C SER A 115 7.81 8.08 7.14
N ARG A 116 8.64 8.34 6.11
CA ARG A 116 8.71 7.49 4.91
C ARG A 116 9.26 6.10 5.22
N ASP A 117 10.29 6.02 6.07
CA ASP A 117 10.84 4.73 6.47
C ASP A 117 9.82 3.91 7.27
N LEU A 118 9.11 4.54 8.22
CA LEU A 118 8.00 3.91 8.94
C LEU A 118 6.88 3.47 7.98
N PHE A 119 6.54 4.27 6.98
CA PHE A 119 5.55 3.89 5.96
C PHE A 119 5.99 2.63 5.21
N ARG A 120 7.26 2.56 4.78
CA ARG A 120 7.80 1.38 4.07
C ARG A 120 7.85 0.15 4.97
N GLU A 121 8.22 0.33 6.24
CA GLU A 121 8.20 -0.73 7.23
C GLU A 121 6.78 -1.32 7.37
N VAL A 122 5.78 -0.48 7.62
CA VAL A 122 4.38 -0.89 7.74
C VAL A 122 3.86 -1.53 6.46
N MET A 123 4.08 -0.92 5.30
CA MET A 123 3.67 -1.49 4.01
C MET A 123 4.34 -2.83 3.72
N GLY A 124 5.59 -3.02 4.17
CA GLY A 124 6.33 -4.27 4.03
C GLY A 124 5.78 -5.43 4.86
N THR A 125 4.88 -5.18 5.81
CA THR A 125 4.21 -6.23 6.60
C THR A 125 3.03 -6.88 5.90
N SER A 126 2.56 -6.33 4.76
CA SER A 126 1.41 -6.86 4.04
C SER A 126 1.61 -8.33 3.66
N ILE A 127 0.63 -9.15 4.02
CA ILE A 127 0.56 -10.56 3.60
C ILE A 127 -0.36 -10.75 2.39
N THR A 128 -0.90 -9.67 1.84
CA THR A 128 -1.85 -9.70 0.72
C THR A 128 -1.12 -9.50 -0.61
N ASN A 129 -0.48 -10.56 -1.10
CA ASN A 129 0.38 -10.56 -2.30
C ASN A 129 -0.26 -11.20 -3.53
N THR A 130 -1.58 -11.43 -3.50
CA THR A 130 -2.29 -12.25 -4.49
C THR A 130 -2.61 -11.56 -5.82
N LEU A 131 -2.48 -10.24 -5.92
CA LEU A 131 -2.86 -9.46 -7.11
C LEU A 131 -1.63 -8.86 -7.80
N LEU A 132 -1.21 -7.63 -7.44
CA LEU A 132 -0.06 -6.95 -8.05
C LEU A 132 1.24 -7.77 -7.96
N PRO A 133 1.68 -8.27 -6.79
CA PRO A 133 2.93 -9.05 -6.73
C PRO A 133 2.86 -10.32 -7.58
N ARG A 134 1.75 -11.05 -7.51
CA ARG A 134 1.54 -12.28 -8.29
C ARG A 134 1.51 -12.01 -9.79
N GLY A 135 0.83 -10.93 -10.20
CA GLY A 135 0.79 -10.52 -11.60
C GLY A 135 2.16 -10.12 -12.13
N LEU A 136 2.90 -9.31 -11.36
CA LEU A 136 4.27 -8.90 -11.73
C LEU A 136 5.20 -10.10 -11.85
N LEU A 137 5.18 -11.03 -10.90
CA LEU A 137 5.97 -12.26 -10.95
C LEU A 137 5.71 -13.03 -12.25
N ARG A 138 4.43 -13.21 -12.61
CA ARG A 138 4.02 -13.85 -13.87
C ARG A 138 4.59 -13.12 -15.09
N GLY A 139 4.53 -11.78 -15.13
CA GLY A 139 5.06 -10.96 -16.22
C GLY A 139 6.60 -11.02 -16.34
N LEU A 140 7.29 -11.31 -15.25
CA LEU A 140 8.73 -11.54 -15.19
C LEU A 140 9.14 -13.01 -15.47
N GLY A 141 8.21 -13.82 -15.99
CA GLY A 141 8.47 -15.23 -16.35
C GLY A 141 8.34 -16.21 -15.19
N GLY A 142 7.73 -15.80 -14.07
CA GLY A 142 7.41 -16.70 -12.96
C GLY A 142 6.36 -17.74 -13.34
N ARG A 143 6.49 -18.94 -12.77
CA ARG A 143 5.56 -20.06 -13.02
C ARG A 143 4.35 -19.98 -12.13
N GLN A 144 3.27 -20.63 -12.55
CA GLN A 144 2.09 -20.81 -11.68
C GLN A 144 2.49 -21.65 -10.46
N GLY A 145 2.16 -21.17 -9.25
CA GLY A 145 2.53 -21.82 -8.00
C GLY A 145 3.95 -21.49 -7.49
N GLU A 146 4.70 -20.67 -8.21
CA GLU A 146 5.99 -20.16 -7.73
C GLU A 146 5.79 -19.37 -6.42
N PRO A 147 6.66 -19.53 -5.40
CA PRO A 147 6.57 -18.82 -4.13
C PRO A 147 6.60 -17.29 -4.30
N ASP A 148 5.98 -16.57 -3.38
CA ASP A 148 5.86 -15.10 -3.46
C ASP A 148 7.20 -14.39 -3.26
N ASP A 149 8.14 -14.99 -2.54
CA ASP A 149 9.50 -14.50 -2.36
C ASP A 149 10.36 -14.54 -3.64
N SER A 150 9.89 -15.24 -4.69
CA SER A 150 10.57 -15.29 -6.00
C SER A 150 10.75 -13.90 -6.63
N LEU A 151 9.91 -12.91 -6.29
CA LEU A 151 10.14 -11.51 -6.68
C LEU A 151 11.42 -10.97 -6.06
N MET A 152 11.65 -11.22 -4.78
CA MET A 152 12.86 -10.78 -4.07
C MET A 152 14.10 -11.45 -4.64
N VAL A 153 14.03 -12.74 -5.00
CA VAL A 153 15.13 -13.46 -5.68
C VAL A 153 15.45 -12.82 -7.03
N LYS A 154 14.44 -12.28 -7.73
CA LYS A 154 14.62 -11.51 -8.98
C LYS A 154 15.05 -10.06 -8.72
N GLY A 155 15.27 -9.66 -7.47
CA GLY A 155 15.67 -8.31 -7.06
C GLY A 155 14.53 -7.28 -7.00
N TYR A 156 13.28 -7.70 -7.10
CA TYR A 156 12.12 -6.83 -6.96
C TYR A 156 11.54 -6.93 -5.56
N ARG A 157 11.13 -5.78 -5.00
CA ARG A 157 10.34 -5.73 -3.77
C ARG A 157 9.05 -4.98 -4.04
N VAL A 158 7.92 -5.55 -3.62
CA VAL A 158 6.60 -4.93 -3.78
C VAL A 158 6.01 -4.65 -2.40
N LEU A 159 5.73 -3.40 -2.12
CA LEU A 159 5.09 -2.92 -0.89
C LEU A 159 3.68 -2.51 -1.26
N ASN A 160 2.70 -3.38 -1.05
CA ASN A 160 1.34 -3.17 -1.55
C ASN A 160 0.27 -3.33 -0.49
N LYS A 161 -0.92 -2.81 -0.80
CA LYS A 161 -2.15 -3.04 -0.06
C LYS A 161 -3.29 -3.33 -1.01
N THR A 162 -3.93 -4.47 -0.78
CA THR A 162 -5.15 -4.87 -1.51
C THR A 162 -6.40 -4.30 -0.87
N GLY A 163 -7.48 -4.19 -1.66
CA GLY A 163 -8.84 -3.90 -1.22
C GLY A 163 -9.81 -4.86 -1.88
N ASP A 164 -10.81 -5.33 -1.12
CA ASP A 164 -11.85 -6.24 -1.59
C ASP A 164 -13.14 -6.02 -0.80
N ILE A 165 -14.20 -5.71 -1.51
CA ILE A 165 -15.58 -5.65 -0.99
C ILE A 165 -16.53 -6.52 -1.83
N GLY A 166 -16.00 -7.46 -2.61
CA GLY A 166 -16.75 -8.34 -3.49
C GLY A 166 -17.21 -7.71 -4.80
N ILE A 167 -17.58 -6.42 -4.82
CA ILE A 167 -17.97 -5.67 -6.04
C ILE A 167 -16.85 -4.78 -6.57
N ALA A 168 -15.81 -4.56 -5.79
CA ALA A 168 -14.63 -3.81 -6.19
C ALA A 168 -13.38 -4.45 -5.60
N TYR A 169 -12.36 -4.54 -6.43
CA TYR A 169 -11.05 -5.09 -6.09
C TYR A 169 -9.99 -4.05 -6.43
N ALA A 170 -9.05 -3.86 -5.53
CA ALA A 170 -7.95 -2.94 -5.71
C ALA A 170 -6.63 -3.56 -5.28
N ASP A 171 -5.55 -3.09 -5.86
CA ASP A 171 -4.21 -3.26 -5.34
C ASP A 171 -3.37 -2.03 -5.72
N ALA A 172 -2.68 -1.46 -4.75
CA ALA A 172 -1.80 -0.33 -4.98
C ALA A 172 -0.51 -0.51 -4.18
N GLY A 173 0.62 -0.19 -4.79
CA GLY A 173 1.91 -0.42 -4.16
C GLY A 173 3.07 0.33 -4.78
N LEU A 174 4.15 0.38 -4.01
CA LEU A 174 5.48 0.78 -4.41
C LEU A 174 6.25 -0.46 -4.86
N ILE A 175 6.87 -0.39 -6.02
CA ILE A 175 7.71 -1.44 -6.60
C ILE A 175 9.14 -0.93 -6.61
N GLU A 176 10.01 -1.59 -5.85
CA GLU A 176 11.46 -1.37 -5.89
C GLU A 176 12.07 -2.32 -6.93
N LEU A 177 12.85 -1.79 -7.86
CA LEU A 177 13.46 -2.52 -8.97
C LEU A 177 14.90 -2.93 -8.63
N PRO A 178 15.45 -3.94 -9.30
CA PRO A 178 16.83 -4.41 -9.06
C PRO A 178 17.94 -3.36 -9.21
N ASP A 179 17.69 -2.29 -9.96
CA ASP A 179 18.62 -1.18 -10.16
C ASP A 179 18.46 -0.06 -9.11
N GLY A 180 17.62 -0.27 -8.10
CA GLY A 180 17.30 0.72 -7.07
C GLY A 180 16.28 1.77 -7.50
N SER A 181 15.85 1.77 -8.76
CA SER A 181 14.76 2.64 -9.19
C SER A 181 13.43 2.15 -8.61
N ARG A 182 12.42 3.03 -8.63
CA ARG A 182 11.11 2.76 -8.04
C ARG A 182 9.99 3.14 -8.98
N ALA A 183 8.92 2.37 -8.92
CA ALA A 183 7.68 2.64 -9.62
C ALA A 183 6.50 2.53 -8.66
N VAL A 184 5.42 3.24 -8.95
CA VAL A 184 4.15 3.11 -8.24
C VAL A 184 3.13 2.55 -9.21
N ALA A 185 2.36 1.57 -8.76
CA ALA A 185 1.25 1.00 -9.51
C ALA A 185 -0.02 0.98 -8.66
N ALA A 186 -1.15 1.23 -9.29
CA ALA A 186 -2.45 1.11 -8.66
C ALA A 186 -3.49 0.60 -9.66
N PHE A 187 -4.27 -0.35 -9.20
CA PHE A 187 -5.38 -0.97 -9.93
C PHE A 187 -6.65 -0.88 -9.12
N LEU A 188 -7.75 -0.57 -9.79
CA LEU A 188 -9.08 -0.57 -9.21
C LEU A 188 -10.04 -1.12 -10.26
N VAL A 189 -10.66 -2.25 -9.94
CA VAL A 189 -11.61 -2.95 -10.83
C VAL A 189 -12.95 -3.06 -10.12
N LYS A 190 -13.99 -2.55 -10.74
CA LYS A 190 -15.39 -2.78 -10.34
C LYS A 190 -16.00 -3.83 -11.26
N GLY A 191 -16.64 -4.82 -10.69
CA GLY A 191 -17.22 -5.95 -11.42
C GLY A 191 -18.40 -6.59 -10.69
N PRO A 192 -18.96 -7.67 -11.24
CA PRO A 192 -19.98 -8.46 -10.54
C PRO A 192 -19.45 -9.00 -9.22
N PHE A 193 -20.36 -9.21 -8.27
CA PHE A 193 -20.01 -9.67 -6.92
C PHE A 193 -19.24 -11.00 -6.97
N ASN A 194 -18.08 -11.01 -6.33
CA ASN A 194 -17.16 -12.15 -6.25
C ASN A 194 -16.75 -12.77 -7.60
N ASP A 195 -16.76 -11.98 -8.66
CA ASP A 195 -16.33 -12.46 -9.98
C ASP A 195 -14.80 -12.59 -10.06
N PRO A 196 -14.27 -13.80 -10.26
CA PRO A 196 -12.83 -14.05 -10.30
C PRO A 196 -12.14 -13.34 -11.48
N ARG A 197 -12.90 -12.94 -12.51
CA ARG A 197 -12.34 -12.16 -13.64
C ARG A 197 -11.82 -10.80 -13.18
N SER A 198 -12.39 -10.22 -12.12
CA SER A 198 -11.96 -8.94 -11.57
C SER A 198 -10.52 -9.01 -11.02
N THR A 199 -10.23 -10.04 -10.22
CA THR A 199 -8.88 -10.25 -9.67
C THR A 199 -7.89 -10.70 -10.74
N GLU A 200 -8.32 -11.54 -11.68
CA GLU A 200 -7.47 -11.98 -12.80
C GLU A 200 -7.14 -10.83 -13.75
N LEU A 201 -8.04 -9.86 -13.93
CA LEU A 201 -7.75 -8.64 -14.71
C LEU A 201 -6.60 -7.84 -14.08
N ILE A 202 -6.62 -7.64 -12.76
CA ILE A 202 -5.51 -6.96 -12.06
C ILE A 202 -4.19 -7.72 -12.28
N ARG A 203 -4.18 -9.05 -12.13
CA ARG A 203 -2.97 -9.86 -12.37
C ARG A 203 -2.47 -9.73 -13.81
N LYS A 204 -3.37 -9.73 -14.80
CA LYS A 204 -3.00 -9.55 -16.21
C LYS A 204 -2.41 -8.17 -16.49
N LEU A 205 -3.02 -7.11 -15.93
CA LEU A 205 -2.51 -5.75 -16.05
C LEU A 205 -1.14 -5.61 -15.39
N ALA A 206 -0.96 -6.16 -14.19
CA ALA A 206 0.32 -6.16 -13.50
C ALA A 206 1.40 -6.95 -14.29
N ALA A 207 1.03 -8.08 -14.89
CA ALA A 207 1.94 -8.84 -15.77
C ALA A 207 2.35 -8.03 -17.01
N ALA A 208 1.40 -7.30 -17.61
CA ALA A 208 1.66 -6.47 -18.78
C ALA A 208 2.60 -5.28 -18.50
N MET A 209 2.75 -4.87 -17.24
CA MET A 209 3.70 -3.83 -16.84
C MET A 209 5.16 -4.33 -16.77
N ALA A 210 5.39 -5.63 -16.62
CA ALA A 210 6.73 -6.18 -16.39
C ALA A 210 7.79 -5.73 -17.42
N PRO A 211 7.50 -5.61 -18.73
CA PRO A 211 8.49 -5.13 -19.70
C PRO A 211 9.03 -3.73 -19.43
N VAL A 212 8.18 -2.82 -18.92
CA VAL A 212 8.58 -1.44 -18.63
C VAL A 212 9.22 -1.27 -17.25
N LEU A 213 9.11 -2.29 -16.41
CA LEU A 213 9.73 -2.35 -15.07
C LEU A 213 11.05 -3.13 -15.09
N LYS A 214 11.59 -3.47 -16.27
CA LYS A 214 12.92 -4.08 -16.37
C LYS A 214 13.99 -3.02 -16.05
N PRO A 215 15.04 -3.40 -15.30
CA PRO A 215 16.15 -2.50 -15.04
C PRO A 215 16.73 -2.01 -16.38
N LYS A 216 17.03 -0.73 -16.46
CA LYS A 216 17.77 -0.21 -17.61
C LYS A 216 19.16 -0.85 -17.62
N PRO A 217 19.70 -1.23 -18.80
CA PRO A 217 21.08 -1.68 -18.89
C PRO A 217 21.99 -0.65 -18.24
N ALA A 218 22.91 -1.08 -17.39
CA ALA A 218 23.90 -0.19 -16.83
C ALA A 218 24.64 0.49 -18.00
N VAL A 219 24.59 1.81 -18.07
CA VAL A 219 25.42 2.54 -19.02
C VAL A 219 26.86 2.21 -18.65
N ALA A 220 27.55 1.47 -19.53
CA ALA A 220 28.96 1.18 -19.37
C ALA A 220 29.67 2.51 -19.12
N ARG A 221 30.17 2.73 -17.91
CA ARG A 221 31.05 3.86 -17.64
C ARG A 221 32.25 3.62 -18.55
N SER A 222 32.41 4.43 -19.60
CA SER A 222 33.62 4.43 -20.39
C SER A 222 34.76 4.65 -19.38
N SER A 223 35.66 3.69 -19.31
CA SER A 223 36.89 3.83 -18.57
C SER A 223 37.64 5.04 -19.14
N ALA A 224 37.40 6.21 -18.56
CA ALA A 224 38.25 7.35 -18.84
C ALA A 224 39.66 6.96 -18.40
N SER A 225 40.52 6.87 -19.36
CA SER A 225 41.98 6.71 -19.33
C SER A 225 42.56 7.23 -18.03
N ALA A 226 43.16 6.33 -17.27
CA ALA A 226 44.15 6.71 -16.28
C ALA A 226 45.29 7.41 -17.03
N ALA A 227 45.30 8.75 -16.96
CA ALA A 227 46.47 9.50 -17.35
C ALA A 227 47.61 9.11 -16.38
N SER A 228 48.62 8.44 -16.92
CA SER A 228 49.87 8.15 -16.24
C SER A 228 50.47 9.48 -15.80
N ILE A 229 50.64 9.67 -14.51
CA ILE A 229 51.53 10.66 -13.94
C ILE A 229 52.84 9.91 -13.84
N ASP A 230 53.73 10.14 -14.79
CA ASP A 230 55.16 9.80 -14.68
C ASP A 230 55.88 10.83 -13.81
N PRO A 231 56.95 10.45 -13.07
CA PRO A 231 57.58 11.17 -11.98
C PRO A 231 58.32 12.43 -12.37
#